data_de06cf4b4e3d095d503ee1ea99435b73
#
_entry.id   de06cf4b4e3d095d503ee1ea99435b73
#
_cell.length_a   1.000
_cell.length_b   1.000
_cell.length_c   1.000
_cell.angle_alpha   90.00
_cell.angle_beta   90.00
_cell.angle_gamma   90.00
#
_symmetry.space_group_name_H-M   'P 1'
#
loop_
_entity.id
_entity.type
_entity.pdbx_description
1 polymer ?
#
loop_
_entity_poly.entity_id
_entity_poly.type
_entity_poly.pdbx_seq_one_letter_code
_entity_poly.pdbx_strand_id
1 'polypeptide(L)'
;MTEHDGQDRRSGTSSALPDPPRDGERWLAKSDDDLLFEIERLPAGHDADTELLDVVQSARHFFIRQEAAKKVRNQDRLKEHSGDRHIGQILVRGLNRTDDVAYLERLVVASRHIEVKKAAEAQLRAIALAKTVPRIPK
;
A
#
# COMPACT_ATOMS: atom_id res chain seq x y z
N MET A 1 9.90 37.03 34.64
CA MET A 1 9.59 36.34 34.06
C MET A 1 9.18 35.97 33.72
N THR A 2 9.31 35.95 34.08
CA THR A 2 8.89 35.17 33.45
C THR A 2 8.53 34.85 32.97
N GLU A 3 8.47 34.83 33.00
CA GLU A 3 8.06 34.14 32.30
C GLU A 3 7.88 33.67 31.86
N HIS A 4 7.79 34.03 32.20
CA HIS A 4 7.41 33.21 31.62
C HIS A 4 7.03 32.84 31.29
N ASP A 5 7.19 33.00 31.52
CA ASP A 5 6.78 32.36 30.99
C ASP A 5 6.45 31.85 30.66
N GLY A 6 6.64 32.11 30.79
CA GLY A 6 6.08 31.33 30.20
C GLY A 6 5.92 31.15 29.75
N GLN A 7 5.93 31.01 29.80
CA GLN A 7 5.68 30.44 29.18
C GLN A 7 5.60 29.88 28.69
N ASP A 8 5.71 30.19 28.68
CA ASP A 8 5.49 29.36 28.11
C ASP A 8 5.48 28.83 27.85
N ARG A 9 5.46 28.97 27.88
CA ARG A 9 5.18 28.14 27.39
C ARG A 9 4.97 27.69 26.90
N ARG A 10 5.16 27.89 26.86
CA ARG A 10 4.92 27.30 26.18
C ARG A 10 4.99 27.28 25.49
N SER A 11 5.43 27.68 25.61
CA SER A 11 5.49 27.37 24.66
C SER A 11 5.72 27.56 24.10
N GLY A 12 6.25 28.13 24.14
CA GLY A 12 6.34 28.04 23.19
C GLY A 12 6.58 28.36 22.72
N THR A 13 6.87 28.76 22.82
CA THR A 13 6.91 28.72 22.09
C THR A 13 6.94 28.74 21.66
N SER A 14 7.95 29.07 21.93
CA SER A 14 7.81 29.08 21.12
C SER A 14 6.75 29.00 20.85
N SER A 15 6.65 29.51 20.90
CA SER A 15 5.40 29.22 20.36
C SER A 15 5.46 28.84 18.91
N ALA A 16 6.42 28.08 18.64
CA ALA A 16 6.48 27.51 17.33
C ALA A 16 5.22 26.70 17.12
N LEU A 17 4.57 26.89 16.00
CA LEU A 17 3.43 26.08 15.65
C LEU A 17 3.92 24.65 15.39
N PRO A 18 3.14 23.64 15.79
CA PRO A 18 3.51 22.28 15.44
C PRO A 18 3.50 22.11 13.94
N ASP A 19 4.33 21.21 13.45
CA ASP A 19 4.36 20.89 12.04
C ASP A 19 2.98 20.36 11.61
N PRO A 20 2.54 20.67 10.38
CA PRO A 20 1.29 20.09 9.93
C PRO A 20 1.41 18.57 9.84
N PRO A 21 0.34 17.82 10.08
CA PRO A 21 0.41 16.37 9.93
C PRO A 21 0.72 15.99 8.49
N ARG A 22 1.41 14.86 8.33
CA ARG A 22 1.64 14.30 7.00
C ARG A 22 0.29 13.92 6.39
N ASP A 23 0.24 13.84 5.06
CA ASP A 23 -1.00 13.49 4.38
C ASP A 23 -1.57 12.15 4.87
N GLY A 24 -0.71 11.16 5.09
CA GLY A 24 -1.15 9.88 5.62
C GLY A 24 -1.78 10.00 6.99
N GLU A 25 -1.24 10.85 7.84
CA GLU A 25 -1.80 11.08 9.16
C GLU A 25 -3.17 11.74 9.08
N ARG A 26 -3.32 12.70 8.16
CA ARG A 26 -4.61 13.36 7.96
C ARG A 26 -5.63 12.37 7.44
N TRP A 27 -5.20 11.48 6.53
CA TRP A 27 -6.09 10.46 6.00
C TRP A 27 -6.59 9.53 7.10
N LEU A 28 -5.67 9.10 7.99
CA LEU A 28 -6.03 8.18 9.06
C LEU A 28 -6.93 8.82 10.13
N ALA A 29 -7.03 10.14 10.13
CA ALA A 29 -7.96 10.84 11.01
C ALA A 29 -9.38 10.91 10.44
N LYS A 30 -9.58 10.53 9.19
CA LYS A 30 -10.89 10.61 8.53
C LYS A 30 -11.75 9.41 8.90
N SER A 31 -13.07 9.56 8.73
CA SER A 31 -13.98 8.43 8.82
C SER A 31 -13.68 7.44 7.68
N ASP A 32 -14.20 6.22 7.81
CA ASP A 32 -14.01 5.21 6.78
C ASP A 32 -14.51 5.68 5.41
N ASP A 33 -15.71 6.29 5.37
CA ASP A 33 -16.28 6.74 4.10
C ASP A 33 -15.44 7.85 3.48
N ASP A 34 -14.99 8.80 4.27
CA ASP A 34 -14.19 9.91 3.77
C ASP A 34 -12.82 9.42 3.30
N LEU A 35 -12.23 8.49 4.05
CA LEU A 35 -10.94 7.91 3.67
C LEU A 35 -11.05 7.16 2.37
N LEU A 36 -12.07 6.33 2.22
CA LEU A 36 -12.28 5.57 1.00
C LEU A 36 -12.48 6.51 -0.20
N PHE A 37 -13.24 7.57 0.00
CA PHE A 37 -13.44 8.58 -1.04
C PHE A 37 -12.12 9.20 -1.48
N GLU A 38 -11.25 9.55 -0.52
CA GLU A 38 -9.94 10.13 -0.85
C GLU A 38 -9.09 9.15 -1.66
N ILE A 39 -9.11 7.86 -1.28
CA ILE A 39 -8.35 6.85 -1.99
C ILE A 39 -8.86 6.67 -3.41
N GLU A 40 -10.18 6.58 -3.56
CA GLU A 40 -10.79 6.31 -4.87
C GLU A 40 -10.60 7.46 -5.86
N ARG A 41 -10.49 8.67 -5.37
CA ARG A 41 -10.36 9.83 -6.25
C ARG A 41 -8.91 10.11 -6.68
N LEU A 42 -7.95 9.34 -6.20
CA LEU A 42 -6.56 9.52 -6.63
C LEU A 42 -6.43 9.19 -8.10
N PRO A 43 -5.79 10.09 -8.89
CA PRO A 43 -5.55 9.79 -10.30
C PRO A 43 -4.59 8.61 -10.45
N ALA A 44 -4.76 7.85 -11.52
CA ALA A 44 -3.84 6.76 -11.84
C ALA A 44 -2.42 7.34 -12.00
N GLY A 45 -1.44 6.65 -11.41
CA GLY A 45 -0.05 7.06 -11.49
C GLY A 45 0.36 8.14 -10.51
N HIS A 46 -0.57 8.67 -9.73
CA HIS A 46 -0.23 9.65 -8.71
C HIS A 46 0.58 9.00 -7.60
N ASP A 47 1.68 9.64 -7.21
CA ASP A 47 2.57 9.08 -6.19
C ASP A 47 2.10 9.49 -4.79
N ALA A 48 1.32 8.63 -4.19
CA ALA A 48 0.89 8.77 -2.80
C ALA A 48 1.21 7.49 -2.03
N ASP A 49 2.28 6.81 -2.42
CA ASP A 49 2.60 5.49 -1.86
C ASP A 49 2.78 5.51 -0.35
N THR A 50 3.45 6.54 0.19
CA THR A 50 3.68 6.62 1.63
C THR A 50 2.35 6.69 2.39
N GLU A 51 1.45 7.54 1.92
CA GLU A 51 0.13 7.71 2.54
C GLU A 51 -0.72 6.45 2.39
N LEU A 52 -0.67 5.86 1.21
CA LEU A 52 -1.42 4.63 0.95
C LEU A 52 -0.91 3.48 1.81
N LEU A 53 0.41 3.38 1.98
CA LEU A 53 0.98 2.33 2.82
C LEU A 53 0.63 2.54 4.30
N ASP A 54 0.50 3.79 4.75
CA ASP A 54 0.03 4.06 6.10
C ASP A 54 -1.37 3.46 6.30
N VAL A 55 -2.24 3.59 5.29
CA VAL A 55 -3.58 2.99 5.35
C VAL A 55 -3.50 1.45 5.34
N VAL A 56 -2.64 0.88 4.48
CA VAL A 56 -2.46 -0.57 4.40
C VAL A 56 -2.03 -1.14 5.75
N GLN A 57 -1.19 -0.42 6.48
CA GLN A 57 -0.67 -0.86 7.77
C GLN A 57 -1.61 -0.57 8.93
N SER A 58 -2.67 0.21 8.69
CA SER A 58 -3.58 0.65 9.74
C SER A 58 -4.51 -0.46 10.19
N ALA A 59 -5.28 -0.19 11.25
CA ALA A 59 -6.28 -1.11 11.74
C ALA A 59 -7.63 -0.97 11.02
N ARG A 60 -7.66 -0.25 9.92
CA ARG A 60 -8.89 -0.06 9.14
C ARG A 60 -9.41 -1.39 8.59
N HIS A 61 -10.69 -1.41 8.27
CA HIS A 61 -11.34 -2.58 7.69
C HIS A 61 -10.57 -3.05 6.45
N PHE A 62 -10.52 -4.36 6.23
CA PHE A 62 -9.72 -4.93 5.14
C PHE A 62 -10.10 -4.34 3.78
N PHE A 63 -11.36 -4.02 3.57
CA PHE A 63 -11.83 -3.45 2.32
C PHE A 63 -11.12 -2.12 1.99
N ILE A 64 -10.99 -1.26 2.99
CA ILE A 64 -10.31 0.03 2.81
C ILE A 64 -8.83 -0.18 2.55
N ARG A 65 -8.22 -1.10 3.29
CA ARG A 65 -6.81 -1.44 3.13
C ARG A 65 -6.53 -2.01 1.74
N GLN A 66 -7.44 -2.83 1.23
CA GLN A 66 -7.32 -3.36 -0.14
C GLN A 66 -7.37 -2.25 -1.18
N GLU A 67 -8.30 -1.32 -1.04
CA GLU A 67 -8.40 -0.20 -1.99
C GLU A 67 -7.14 0.64 -1.98
N ALA A 68 -6.57 0.88 -0.81
CA ALA A 68 -5.30 1.60 -0.71
C ALA A 68 -4.18 0.83 -1.40
N ALA A 69 -4.10 -0.48 -1.16
CA ALA A 69 -3.06 -1.31 -1.74
C ALA A 69 -3.12 -1.30 -3.27
N LYS A 70 -4.32 -1.30 -3.84
CA LYS A 70 -4.49 -1.27 -5.29
C LYS A 70 -3.96 0.02 -5.91
N LYS A 71 -3.94 1.10 -5.17
CA LYS A 71 -3.50 2.40 -5.67
C LYS A 71 -2.00 2.64 -5.50
N VAL A 72 -1.30 1.79 -4.76
CA VAL A 72 0.14 1.93 -4.57
C VAL A 72 0.84 1.79 -5.93
N ARG A 73 1.64 2.78 -6.28
CA ARG A 73 2.33 2.79 -7.57
C ARG A 73 3.42 1.74 -7.65
N ASN A 74 4.24 1.65 -6.61
CA ASN A 74 5.32 0.67 -6.55
C ASN A 74 4.83 -0.54 -5.77
N GLN A 75 4.30 -1.53 -6.48
CA GLN A 75 3.72 -2.71 -5.86
C GLN A 75 4.76 -3.53 -5.08
N ASP A 76 6.04 -3.38 -5.39
CA ASP A 76 7.09 -4.06 -4.62
C ASP A 76 7.07 -3.67 -3.14
N ARG A 77 6.60 -2.47 -2.83
CA ARG A 77 6.51 -2.03 -1.43
C ARG A 77 5.47 -2.80 -0.62
N LEU A 78 4.56 -3.49 -1.30
CA LEU A 78 3.58 -4.34 -0.62
C LEU A 78 4.17 -5.67 -0.17
N LYS A 79 5.40 -6.00 -0.58
CA LYS A 79 6.02 -7.28 -0.21
C LYS A 79 6.17 -7.45 1.30
N GLU A 80 6.30 -6.36 2.02
CA GLU A 80 6.35 -6.38 3.49
C GLU A 80 5.04 -6.85 4.11
N HIS A 81 3.97 -6.83 3.33
CA HIS A 81 2.63 -7.20 3.79
C HIS A 81 2.15 -8.50 3.15
N SER A 82 3.05 -9.28 2.59
CA SER A 82 2.71 -10.53 1.91
C SER A 82 2.09 -11.57 2.86
N GLY A 83 2.30 -11.41 4.16
CA GLY A 83 1.68 -12.27 5.15
C GLY A 83 0.21 -11.99 5.41
N ASP A 84 -0.31 -10.88 4.89
CA ASP A 84 -1.72 -10.54 5.01
C ASP A 84 -2.48 -11.18 3.86
N ARG A 85 -3.54 -11.94 4.18
CA ARG A 85 -4.30 -12.68 3.16
C ARG A 85 -4.86 -11.78 2.05
N HIS A 86 -5.38 -10.64 2.42
CA HIS A 86 -6.00 -9.72 1.45
C HIS A 86 -4.97 -8.93 0.67
N ILE A 87 -4.00 -8.38 1.37
CA ILE A 87 -2.96 -7.56 0.73
C ILE A 87 -2.07 -8.43 -0.14
N GLY A 88 -1.78 -9.67 0.32
CA GLY A 88 -0.97 -10.61 -0.45
C GLY A 88 -1.56 -10.91 -1.81
N GLN A 89 -2.86 -11.04 -1.92
CA GLN A 89 -3.52 -11.28 -3.22
C GLN A 89 -3.37 -10.08 -4.15
N ILE A 90 -3.48 -8.88 -3.62
CA ILE A 90 -3.33 -7.66 -4.42
C ILE A 90 -1.89 -7.53 -4.90
N LEU A 91 -0.94 -7.76 -4.01
CA LEU A 91 0.48 -7.77 -4.35
C LEU A 91 0.76 -8.72 -5.52
N VAL A 92 0.29 -9.95 -5.40
CA VAL A 92 0.54 -10.98 -6.41
C VAL A 92 0.03 -10.53 -7.78
N ARG A 93 -1.17 -9.96 -7.82
CA ARG A 93 -1.76 -9.51 -9.09
C ARG A 93 -0.98 -8.38 -9.74
N GLY A 94 -0.23 -7.62 -8.94
CA GLY A 94 0.60 -6.53 -9.45
C GLY A 94 1.99 -6.98 -9.90
N LEU A 95 2.37 -8.22 -9.60
CA LEU A 95 3.70 -8.75 -9.94
C LEU A 95 3.61 -9.55 -11.23
N ASN A 96 3.76 -8.89 -12.36
CA ASN A 96 3.56 -9.52 -13.66
C ASN A 96 4.80 -9.53 -14.55
N ARG A 97 5.97 -9.24 -13.98
CA ARG A 97 7.22 -9.20 -14.73
C ARG A 97 7.99 -10.51 -14.58
N THR A 98 8.85 -10.79 -15.55
CA THR A 98 9.73 -11.95 -15.48
C THR A 98 10.56 -11.95 -14.20
N ASP A 99 11.01 -10.77 -13.77
CA ASP A 99 11.82 -10.65 -12.56
C ASP A 99 11.06 -11.06 -11.29
N ASP A 100 9.74 -11.10 -11.35
CA ASP A 100 8.92 -11.44 -10.19
C ASP A 100 8.73 -12.95 -10.01
N VAL A 101 9.13 -13.74 -11.00
CA VAL A 101 8.86 -15.20 -10.99
C VAL A 101 9.43 -15.88 -9.75
N ALA A 102 10.68 -15.60 -9.40
CA ALA A 102 11.31 -16.24 -8.25
C ALA A 102 10.56 -15.91 -6.95
N TYR A 103 10.11 -14.68 -6.80
CA TYR A 103 9.37 -14.27 -5.62
C TYR A 103 8.00 -14.98 -5.56
N LEU A 104 7.31 -15.06 -6.70
CA LEU A 104 6.00 -15.73 -6.77
C LEU A 104 6.14 -17.22 -6.46
N GLU A 105 7.21 -17.86 -6.94
CA GLU A 105 7.46 -19.26 -6.63
C GLU A 105 7.67 -19.48 -5.13
N ARG A 106 8.36 -18.55 -4.49
CA ARG A 106 8.53 -18.63 -3.02
C ARG A 106 7.19 -18.50 -2.30
N LEU A 107 6.30 -17.65 -2.79
CA LEU A 107 4.98 -17.50 -2.18
C LEU A 107 4.15 -18.76 -2.31
N VAL A 108 4.23 -19.46 -3.44
CA VAL A 108 3.52 -20.73 -3.61
C VAL A 108 3.92 -21.73 -2.54
N VAL A 109 5.19 -21.75 -2.18
CA VAL A 109 5.71 -22.70 -1.19
C VAL A 109 5.51 -22.21 0.24
N ALA A 110 5.76 -20.93 0.49
CA ALA A 110 5.93 -20.42 1.85
C ALA A 110 4.71 -19.69 2.41
N SER A 111 3.77 -19.26 1.59
CA SER A 111 2.62 -18.52 2.09
C SER A 111 1.75 -19.43 2.96
N ARG A 112 1.25 -18.86 4.07
CA ARG A 112 0.34 -19.59 4.94
C ARG A 112 -1.11 -19.46 4.52
N HIS A 113 -1.40 -18.65 3.51
CA HIS A 113 -2.77 -18.41 3.03
C HIS A 113 -2.96 -19.07 1.69
N ILE A 114 -3.93 -19.99 1.62
CA ILE A 114 -4.20 -20.71 0.38
C ILE A 114 -4.61 -19.78 -0.76
N GLU A 115 -5.30 -18.71 -0.44
CA GLU A 115 -5.72 -17.72 -1.43
C GLU A 115 -4.52 -17.05 -2.09
N VAL A 116 -3.49 -16.75 -1.30
CA VAL A 116 -2.27 -16.13 -1.82
C VAL A 116 -1.50 -17.14 -2.67
N LYS A 117 -1.42 -18.40 -2.22
CA LYS A 117 -0.77 -19.47 -2.98
C LYS A 117 -1.42 -19.65 -4.34
N LYS A 118 -2.75 -19.72 -4.37
CA LYS A 118 -3.48 -19.91 -5.62
C LYS A 118 -3.33 -18.72 -6.56
N ALA A 119 -3.33 -17.51 -5.98
CA ALA A 119 -3.12 -16.30 -6.78
C ALA A 119 -1.71 -16.30 -7.38
N ALA A 120 -0.71 -16.71 -6.61
CA ALA A 120 0.67 -16.77 -7.10
C ALA A 120 0.81 -17.81 -8.22
N GLU A 121 0.18 -18.97 -8.06
CA GLU A 121 0.19 -19.99 -9.12
C GLU A 121 -0.45 -19.47 -10.40
N ALA A 122 -1.60 -18.81 -10.27
CA ALA A 122 -2.28 -18.24 -11.43
C ALA A 122 -1.43 -17.17 -12.11
N GLN A 123 -0.75 -16.37 -11.32
CA GLN A 123 0.08 -15.30 -11.84
C GLN A 123 1.31 -15.87 -12.57
N LEU A 124 1.91 -16.94 -12.02
CA LEU A 124 3.01 -17.61 -12.69
C LEU A 124 2.59 -18.17 -14.05
N ARG A 125 1.39 -18.77 -14.12
CA ARG A 125 0.86 -19.23 -15.39
C ARG A 125 0.65 -18.09 -16.36
N ALA A 126 0.14 -16.97 -15.88
CA ALA A 126 -0.09 -15.80 -16.75
C ALA A 126 1.21 -15.26 -17.33
N ILE A 127 2.27 -15.20 -16.49
CA ILE A 127 3.59 -14.75 -16.94
C ILE A 127 4.15 -15.72 -17.99
N ALA A 128 4.02 -17.02 -17.73
CA ALA A 128 4.50 -18.05 -18.66
C ALA A 128 3.78 -17.96 -20.00
N LEU A 129 2.45 -17.79 -19.97
CA LEU A 129 1.68 -17.65 -21.19
C LEU A 129 2.05 -16.41 -21.99
N ALA A 130 2.29 -15.29 -21.30
CA ALA A 130 2.69 -14.06 -21.97
C ALA A 130 4.04 -14.23 -22.71
N LYS A 131 4.93 -15.07 -22.16
CA LYS A 131 6.21 -15.35 -22.80
C LYS A 131 6.10 -16.27 -24.00
N THR A 132 5.15 -17.22 -23.97
CA THR A 132 5.03 -18.24 -24.98
C THR A 132 4.07 -17.88 -26.12
N VAL A 133 3.21 -16.89 -25.90
CA VAL A 133 2.31 -16.43 -26.96
C VAL A 133 3.15 -15.74 -28.04
N PRO A 134 3.17 -16.29 -29.26
CA PRO A 134 3.95 -15.63 -30.31
C PRO A 134 3.35 -14.29 -30.68
N ARG A 135 4.22 -13.33 -30.89
CA ARG A 135 3.77 -12.03 -31.36
C ARG A 135 3.36 -12.17 -32.81
N ILE A 136 2.22 -11.63 -33.13
CA ILE A 136 1.75 -11.65 -34.50
C ILE A 136 2.57 -10.63 -35.27
N PRO A 137 3.31 -11.06 -36.28
CA PRO A 137 4.08 -10.10 -37.06
C PRO A 137 3.16 -9.16 -37.81
N LYS A 138 3.58 -7.95 -37.92
CA LYS A 138 2.82 -6.94 -38.64
C LYS A 138 3.35 -6.79 -40.05
#